data_f06cbd900421e462e35ef9b6f4f11167
#
_entry.id   f06cbd900421e462e35ef9b6f4f11167
#
_cell.length_a   1.000
_cell.length_b   1.000
_cell.length_c   1.000
_cell.angle_alpha   90.00
_cell.angle_beta   90.00
_cell.angle_gamma   90.00
#
_symmetry.space_group_name_H-M   'P 1'
#
loop_
_entity.id
_entity.type
_entity.pdbx_description
1 polymer ?
#
loop_
_entity_poly.entity_id
_entity_poly.type
_entity_poly.pdbx_seq_one_letter_code
_entity_poly.pdbx_strand_id
1 'polypeptide(L)'
;MKRSSAFTLIELLVVISIIGILASLSIPAVLGGIAKAQQTQVLSNMKQLHLTCQQMALDSSTTGDASLGWPGSYVGGFNEWKTNVYPAYLSSNDFVKLFSVAGATLSTAVMPAGNTNGIKVVGVSENDDGSTVLLYTRNVTPAASGPWTTNSTPLFGNRGFVVFRKGGDGSVYLLPRQLTATNLLGTVTSSNLVFP
;
A
#
# COMPACT_ATOMS: atom_id res chain seq x y z
N MET A 1 44.52 16.16 -46.18
CA MET A 1 43.91 16.99 -45.12
C MET A 1 42.48 16.56 -44.90
N LYS A 2 42.13 16.00 -43.72
CA LYS A 2 40.74 15.69 -43.37
C LYS A 2 40.05 17.01 -42.98
N ARG A 3 38.99 17.38 -43.70
CA ARG A 3 38.11 18.51 -43.30
C ARG A 3 37.32 18.11 -42.07
N SER A 4 37.56 18.71 -40.93
CA SER A 4 36.69 18.61 -39.78
C SER A 4 35.48 19.50 -40.04
N SER A 5 34.27 18.93 -40.15
CA SER A 5 33.04 19.70 -40.17
C SER A 5 32.80 20.26 -38.77
N ALA A 6 32.79 21.57 -38.65
CA ALA A 6 32.42 22.25 -37.40
C ALA A 6 30.87 22.29 -37.27
N PHE A 7 30.36 21.94 -36.10
CA PHE A 7 28.92 21.99 -35.79
C PHE A 7 28.45 23.45 -35.67
N THR A 8 27.35 23.78 -36.28
CA THR A 8 26.83 25.15 -36.21
C THR A 8 25.99 25.34 -34.92
N LEU A 9 25.97 26.54 -34.37
CA LEU A 9 25.20 26.89 -33.18
C LEU A 9 23.70 26.65 -33.39
N ILE A 10 23.21 26.87 -34.64
CA ILE A 10 21.79 26.68 -34.95
C ILE A 10 21.42 25.18 -35.00
N GLU A 11 22.30 24.31 -35.46
CA GLU A 11 22.04 22.86 -35.43
C GLU A 11 21.88 22.34 -33.98
N LEU A 12 22.71 22.84 -33.05
CA LEU A 12 22.59 22.49 -31.65
C LEU A 12 21.31 23.05 -31.06
N LEU A 13 20.95 24.30 -31.36
CA LEU A 13 19.75 24.95 -30.84
C LEU A 13 18.47 24.22 -31.30
N VAL A 14 18.39 23.82 -32.54
CA VAL A 14 17.22 23.05 -33.06
C VAL A 14 17.07 21.72 -32.34
N VAL A 15 18.16 20.99 -32.14
CA VAL A 15 18.14 19.68 -31.47
C VAL A 15 17.64 19.80 -30.01
N ILE A 16 18.18 20.74 -29.23
CA ILE A 16 17.72 20.93 -27.84
C ILE A 16 16.26 21.40 -27.79
N SER A 17 15.80 22.19 -28.76
CA SER A 17 14.42 22.64 -28.84
C SER A 17 13.48 21.45 -29.06
N ILE A 18 13.82 20.54 -29.99
CA ILE A 18 13.02 19.34 -30.27
C ILE A 18 12.99 18.43 -29.04
N ILE A 19 14.17 18.19 -28.40
CA ILE A 19 14.25 17.39 -27.17
C ILE A 19 13.40 18.01 -26.06
N GLY A 20 13.44 19.33 -25.89
CA GLY A 20 12.63 20.04 -24.90
C GLY A 20 11.13 19.84 -25.11
N ILE A 21 10.65 19.93 -26.35
CA ILE A 21 9.24 19.68 -26.70
C ILE A 21 8.85 18.24 -26.40
N LEU A 22 9.65 17.26 -26.85
CA LEU A 22 9.36 15.85 -26.62
C LEU A 22 9.38 15.50 -25.13
N ALA A 23 10.32 16.02 -24.36
CA ALA A 23 10.42 15.82 -22.92
C ALA A 23 9.20 16.38 -22.19
N SER A 24 8.72 17.58 -22.56
CA SER A 24 7.58 18.21 -21.90
C SER A 24 6.29 17.41 -22.02
N LEU A 25 6.08 16.71 -23.12
CA LEU A 25 4.93 15.85 -23.35
C LEU A 25 5.06 14.47 -22.67
N SER A 26 6.29 13.99 -22.53
CA SER A 26 6.56 12.65 -21.99
C SER A 26 6.49 12.58 -20.44
N ILE A 27 6.92 13.63 -19.75
CA ILE A 27 7.02 13.66 -18.28
C ILE A 27 5.68 13.32 -17.58
N PRO A 28 4.51 13.92 -17.94
CA PRO A 28 3.25 13.61 -17.28
C PRO A 28 2.82 12.15 -17.45
N ALA A 29 3.10 11.55 -18.60
CA ALA A 29 2.77 10.15 -18.89
C ALA A 29 3.63 9.19 -18.07
N VAL A 30 4.95 9.46 -17.96
CA VAL A 30 5.88 8.67 -17.16
C VAL A 30 5.51 8.69 -15.67
N LEU A 31 5.19 9.86 -15.12
CA LEU A 31 4.74 9.97 -13.72
C LEU A 31 3.47 9.17 -13.44
N GLY A 32 2.55 9.10 -14.40
CA GLY A 32 1.36 8.25 -14.32
C GLY A 32 1.70 6.76 -14.29
N GLY A 33 2.64 6.34 -15.13
CA GLY A 33 3.14 4.97 -15.17
C GLY A 33 3.83 4.54 -13.88
N ILE A 34 4.68 5.39 -13.32
CA ILE A 34 5.37 5.15 -12.04
C ILE A 34 4.35 4.96 -10.91
N ALA A 35 3.35 5.83 -10.81
CA ALA A 35 2.32 5.70 -9.78
C ALA A 35 1.56 4.37 -9.87
N LYS A 36 1.19 3.92 -11.08
CA LYS A 36 0.54 2.62 -11.31
C LYS A 36 1.46 1.45 -10.93
N ALA A 37 2.73 1.50 -11.29
CA ALA A 37 3.70 0.47 -10.92
C ALA A 37 3.85 0.35 -9.39
N GLN A 38 3.92 1.48 -8.69
CA GLN A 38 3.96 1.52 -7.22
C GLN A 38 2.68 0.95 -6.59
N GLN A 39 1.50 1.26 -7.11
CA GLN A 39 0.23 0.72 -6.65
C GLN A 39 0.16 -0.80 -6.84
N THR A 40 0.62 -1.31 -7.98
CA THR A 40 0.69 -2.75 -8.24
C THR A 40 1.67 -3.45 -7.29
N GLN A 41 2.81 -2.84 -7.00
CA GLN A 41 3.77 -3.37 -6.03
C GLN A 41 3.15 -3.45 -4.63
N VAL A 42 2.45 -2.42 -4.19
CA VAL A 42 1.75 -2.40 -2.89
C VAL A 42 0.66 -3.45 -2.84
N LEU A 43 -0.10 -3.63 -3.92
CA LEU A 43 -1.10 -4.69 -4.01
C LEU A 43 -0.48 -6.08 -3.86
N SER A 44 0.69 -6.32 -4.48
CA SER A 44 1.44 -7.55 -4.31
C SER A 44 1.92 -7.76 -2.87
N ASN A 45 2.41 -6.69 -2.22
CA ASN A 45 2.80 -6.74 -0.81
C ASN A 45 1.61 -7.08 0.10
N MET A 46 0.46 -6.44 -0.12
CA MET A 46 -0.78 -6.72 0.62
C MET A 46 -1.24 -8.16 0.45
N LYS A 47 -1.10 -8.73 -0.76
CA LYS A 47 -1.40 -10.13 -1.00
C LYS A 47 -0.51 -11.06 -0.17
N GLN A 48 0.78 -10.76 -0.06
CA GLN A 48 1.70 -11.55 0.77
C GLN A 48 1.34 -11.46 2.26
N LEU A 49 1.01 -10.24 2.76
CA LEU A 49 0.54 -10.05 4.14
C LEU A 49 -0.77 -10.81 4.40
N HIS A 50 -1.70 -10.79 3.45
CA HIS A 50 -2.94 -11.57 3.55
C HIS A 50 -2.67 -13.08 3.65
N LEU A 51 -1.78 -13.62 2.82
CA LEU A 51 -1.39 -15.03 2.87
C LEU A 51 -0.76 -15.38 4.23
N THR A 52 0.03 -14.48 4.80
CA THR A 52 0.58 -14.64 6.16
C THR A 52 -0.52 -14.70 7.21
N CYS A 53 -1.53 -13.81 7.14
CA CYS A 53 -2.67 -13.84 8.05
C CYS A 53 -3.47 -15.13 7.90
N GLN A 54 -3.69 -15.61 6.67
CA GLN A 54 -4.36 -16.90 6.43
C GLN A 54 -3.59 -18.07 7.00
N GLN A 55 -2.26 -18.09 6.84
CA GLN A 55 -1.42 -19.14 7.41
C GLN A 55 -1.52 -19.15 8.94
N MET A 56 -1.45 -18.00 9.60
CA MET A 56 -1.62 -17.87 11.05
C MET A 56 -2.99 -18.37 11.51
N ALA A 57 -4.05 -18.02 10.81
CA ALA A 57 -5.40 -18.47 11.13
C ALA A 57 -5.57 -19.99 10.95
N LEU A 58 -4.95 -20.55 9.91
CA LEU A 58 -4.93 -21.99 9.68
C LEU A 58 -4.15 -22.72 10.78
N ASP A 59 -2.98 -22.21 11.16
CA ASP A 59 -2.17 -22.78 12.22
C ASP A 59 -2.91 -22.73 13.57
N SER A 60 -3.61 -21.61 13.86
CA SER A 60 -4.50 -21.52 15.03
C SER A 60 -5.57 -22.61 15.04
N SER A 61 -6.24 -22.82 13.90
CA SER A 61 -7.30 -23.83 13.79
C SER A 61 -6.80 -25.27 13.90
N THR A 62 -5.57 -25.52 13.46
CA THR A 62 -4.97 -26.88 13.45
C THR A 62 -4.27 -27.23 14.76
N THR A 63 -3.62 -26.27 15.41
CA THR A 63 -2.87 -26.48 16.65
C THR A 63 -3.71 -26.19 17.90
N GLY A 64 -4.81 -25.46 17.78
CA GLY A 64 -5.62 -24.94 18.89
C GLY A 64 -4.92 -23.78 19.64
N ASP A 65 -3.86 -23.19 19.07
CA ASP A 65 -3.14 -22.08 19.67
C ASP A 65 -3.91 -20.76 19.49
N ALA A 66 -4.55 -20.30 20.56
CA ALA A 66 -5.31 -19.06 20.58
C ALA A 66 -4.45 -17.80 20.45
N SER A 67 -3.11 -17.93 20.55
CA SER A 67 -2.18 -16.80 20.32
C SER A 67 -1.96 -16.52 18.81
N LEU A 68 -2.47 -17.38 17.94
CA LEU A 68 -2.42 -17.21 16.48
C LEU A 68 -3.82 -16.82 15.96
N GLY A 69 -3.88 -16.22 14.79
CA GLY A 69 -5.15 -15.89 14.15
C GLY A 69 -5.10 -14.61 13.31
N TRP A 70 -6.27 -14.15 12.94
CA TRP A 70 -6.45 -12.90 12.23
C TRP A 70 -6.08 -11.68 13.09
N PRO A 71 -5.73 -10.53 12.50
CA PRO A 71 -5.31 -9.34 13.25
C PRO A 71 -6.26 -8.93 14.38
N GLY A 72 -7.57 -9.05 14.21
CA GLY A 72 -8.58 -8.69 15.21
C GLY A 72 -8.64 -9.62 16.42
N SER A 73 -7.96 -10.75 16.40
CA SER A 73 -7.86 -11.64 17.57
C SER A 73 -6.91 -11.10 18.66
N TYR A 74 -6.13 -10.07 18.35
CA TYR A 74 -5.10 -9.53 19.25
C TYR A 74 -5.60 -8.31 20.00
N VAL A 75 -5.74 -8.44 21.31
CA VAL A 75 -6.24 -7.36 22.21
C VAL A 75 -5.25 -6.18 22.26
N GLY A 76 -3.95 -6.46 22.21
CA GLY A 76 -2.89 -5.44 22.14
C GLY A 76 -2.71 -4.81 20.75
N GLY A 77 -3.61 -5.09 19.83
CA GLY A 77 -3.65 -4.48 18.49
C GLY A 77 -2.46 -4.86 17.62
N PHE A 78 -2.05 -3.90 16.78
CA PHE A 78 -0.99 -4.10 15.79
C PHE A 78 0.35 -4.57 16.41
N ASN A 79 0.70 -4.08 17.59
CA ASN A 79 1.98 -4.42 18.21
C ASN A 79 2.03 -5.88 18.65
N GLU A 80 0.94 -6.40 19.21
CA GLU A 80 0.84 -7.81 19.59
C GLU A 80 0.79 -8.70 18.35
N TRP A 81 -0.04 -8.40 17.39
CA TRP A 81 -0.09 -9.11 16.11
C TRP A 81 1.29 -9.16 15.44
N LYS A 82 2.00 -8.03 15.38
CA LYS A 82 3.35 -7.95 14.81
C LYS A 82 4.34 -8.92 15.48
N THR A 83 4.32 -9.05 16.81
CA THR A 83 5.24 -9.94 17.53
C THR A 83 4.97 -11.43 17.24
N ASN A 84 3.77 -11.78 16.84
CA ASN A 84 3.41 -13.12 16.43
C ASN A 84 3.73 -13.39 14.94
N VAL A 85 3.61 -12.37 14.10
CA VAL A 85 4.03 -12.47 12.68
C VAL A 85 5.55 -12.57 12.58
N TYR A 86 6.27 -11.79 13.35
CA TYR A 86 7.73 -11.74 13.36
C TYR A 86 8.29 -12.37 14.64
N PRO A 87 9.28 -13.24 14.57
CA PRO A 87 9.95 -13.76 13.36
C PRO A 87 9.34 -15.04 12.80
N ALA A 88 8.22 -15.52 13.31
CA ALA A 88 7.71 -16.85 13.03
C ALA A 88 7.29 -17.06 11.57
N TYR A 89 6.62 -16.09 10.98
CA TYR A 89 6.08 -16.17 9.61
C TYR A 89 6.83 -15.29 8.61
N LEU A 90 7.38 -14.17 9.06
CA LEU A 90 8.12 -13.22 8.22
C LEU A 90 9.47 -12.89 8.87
N SER A 91 10.52 -12.77 8.06
CA SER A 91 11.78 -12.18 8.52
C SER A 91 11.62 -10.68 8.79
N SER A 92 12.51 -10.09 9.61
CA SER A 92 12.51 -8.65 9.88
C SER A 92 12.59 -7.82 8.59
N ASN A 93 13.46 -8.22 7.67
CA ASN A 93 13.64 -7.52 6.42
C ASN A 93 12.41 -7.60 5.51
N ASP A 94 11.77 -8.78 5.44
CA ASP A 94 10.56 -8.96 4.64
C ASP A 94 9.39 -8.18 5.25
N PHE A 95 9.25 -8.19 6.57
CA PHE A 95 8.22 -7.41 7.24
C PHE A 95 8.34 -5.92 6.91
N VAL A 96 9.53 -5.33 7.07
CA VAL A 96 9.78 -3.92 6.73
C VAL A 96 9.51 -3.66 5.26
N LYS A 97 9.98 -4.54 4.37
CA LYS A 97 9.78 -4.41 2.91
C LYS A 97 8.31 -4.44 2.51
N LEU A 98 7.53 -5.35 3.09
CA LEU A 98 6.10 -5.49 2.78
C LEU A 98 5.28 -4.27 3.20
N PHE A 99 5.64 -3.63 4.32
CA PHE A 99 4.98 -2.41 4.79
C PHE A 99 5.52 -1.12 4.15
N SER A 100 6.58 -1.21 3.36
CA SER A 100 7.15 -0.08 2.62
C SER A 100 6.25 0.33 1.45
N VAL A 101 5.98 1.63 1.36
CA VAL A 101 5.26 2.23 0.23
C VAL A 101 6.04 3.46 -0.23
N ALA A 102 6.17 3.66 -1.53
CA ALA A 102 6.82 4.84 -2.07
C ALA A 102 6.12 6.13 -1.60
N GLY A 103 6.88 7.03 -0.99
CA GLY A 103 6.37 8.26 -0.37
C GLY A 103 6.10 8.14 1.14
N ALA A 104 6.24 6.96 1.74
CA ALA A 104 6.23 6.79 3.20
C ALA A 104 7.63 6.45 3.68
N THR A 105 8.19 7.28 4.55
CA THR A 105 9.49 7.01 5.19
C THR A 105 9.28 5.99 6.31
N LEU A 106 9.92 4.83 6.18
CA LEU A 106 10.02 3.86 7.27
C LEU A 106 11.32 4.08 8.03
N SER A 107 11.24 4.08 9.35
CA SER A 107 12.43 3.97 10.18
C SER A 107 12.92 2.53 10.14
N THR A 108 14.11 2.31 9.59
CA THR A 108 14.75 0.99 9.52
C THR A 108 15.24 0.47 10.87
N ALA A 109 15.30 1.34 11.88
CA ALA A 109 15.85 1.01 13.19
C ALA A 109 14.84 0.41 14.17
N VAL A 110 13.55 0.56 13.92
CA VAL A 110 12.47 0.04 14.77
C VAL A 110 11.39 -0.53 13.86
N MET A 111 10.91 -1.73 14.16
CA MET A 111 9.70 -2.29 13.55
C MET A 111 8.64 -1.20 13.49
N PRO A 112 8.03 -0.93 12.32
CA PRO A 112 7.15 0.21 12.18
C PRO A 112 6.03 0.16 13.22
N ALA A 113 5.91 1.20 14.03
CA ALA A 113 4.73 1.39 14.84
C ALA A 113 3.51 1.58 13.93
N GLY A 114 2.35 1.10 14.32
CA GLY A 114 1.15 1.04 13.47
C GLY A 114 0.82 2.33 12.68
N ASN A 115 1.16 3.49 13.23
CA ASN A 115 0.85 4.78 12.62
C ASN A 115 1.82 5.30 11.55
N THR A 116 3.01 4.72 11.41
CA THR A 116 4.04 5.19 10.46
C THR A 116 4.11 4.37 9.19
N ASN A 117 3.43 3.24 9.15
CA ASN A 117 3.45 2.31 8.01
C ASN A 117 2.74 2.89 6.78
N GLY A 118 3.26 2.59 5.60
CA GLY A 118 2.61 2.91 4.34
C GLY A 118 1.34 2.08 4.09
N ILE A 119 1.26 0.88 4.67
CA ILE A 119 0.09 0.00 4.69
C ILE A 119 -0.43 -0.06 6.12
N LYS A 120 -1.74 0.09 6.26
CA LYS A 120 -2.47 -0.05 7.52
C LYS A 120 -3.15 -1.41 7.57
N VAL A 121 -3.11 -2.03 8.74
CA VAL A 121 -3.81 -3.28 9.04
C VAL A 121 -5.10 -2.95 9.79
N VAL A 122 -6.16 -3.67 9.51
CA VAL A 122 -7.46 -3.55 10.17
C VAL A 122 -7.66 -4.77 11.08
N GLY A 123 -8.24 -4.57 12.24
CA GLY A 123 -8.51 -5.63 13.21
C GLY A 123 -9.64 -6.58 12.76
N VAL A 124 -9.38 -7.34 11.72
CA VAL A 124 -10.32 -8.32 11.18
C VAL A 124 -10.23 -9.62 11.96
N SER A 125 -11.38 -10.17 12.35
CA SER A 125 -11.52 -11.44 13.08
C SER A 125 -11.94 -12.60 12.16
N GLU A 126 -11.92 -13.82 12.69
CA GLU A 126 -12.33 -15.02 11.96
C GLU A 126 -13.77 -14.93 11.44
N ASN A 127 -14.66 -14.36 12.23
CA ASN A 127 -16.10 -14.29 11.92
C ASN A 127 -16.48 -13.15 10.97
N ASP A 128 -15.53 -12.25 10.62
CA ASP A 128 -15.81 -11.14 9.72
C ASP A 128 -16.00 -11.66 8.28
N ASP A 129 -16.88 -11.00 7.56
CA ASP A 129 -17.18 -11.31 6.16
C ASP A 129 -15.95 -11.11 5.25
N GLY A 130 -15.88 -11.88 4.16
CA GLY A 130 -14.82 -11.75 3.16
C GLY A 130 -14.70 -10.37 2.51
N SER A 131 -15.79 -9.58 2.49
CA SER A 131 -15.78 -8.20 2.01
C SER A 131 -15.16 -7.21 3.00
N THR A 132 -14.86 -7.64 4.24
CA THR A 132 -14.23 -6.78 5.25
C THR A 132 -12.83 -6.38 4.82
N VAL A 133 -12.55 -5.08 4.93
CA VAL A 133 -11.23 -4.53 4.62
C VAL A 133 -10.21 -5.05 5.63
N LEU A 134 -9.15 -5.69 5.15
CA LEU A 134 -8.05 -6.18 5.95
C LEU A 134 -6.86 -5.21 5.94
N LEU A 135 -6.51 -4.72 4.75
CA LEU A 135 -5.36 -3.84 4.54
C LEU A 135 -5.77 -2.64 3.67
N TYR A 136 -5.21 -1.48 3.96
CA TYR A 136 -5.38 -0.30 3.12
C TYR A 136 -4.15 0.60 3.17
N THR A 137 -3.99 1.48 2.18
CA THR A 137 -2.89 2.43 2.13
C THR A 137 -3.15 3.65 3.02
N ARG A 138 -2.13 4.12 3.70
CA ARG A 138 -2.18 5.18 4.71
C ARG A 138 -2.72 6.54 4.23
N ASN A 139 -2.75 6.79 2.93
CA ASN A 139 -3.23 8.07 2.37
C ASN A 139 -4.75 8.25 2.40
N VAL A 140 -5.47 7.26 2.88
CA VAL A 140 -6.92 7.32 3.13
C VAL A 140 -7.23 6.92 4.55
N THR A 141 -8.37 7.38 5.06
CA THR A 141 -8.90 7.00 6.36
C THR A 141 -10.26 6.38 6.13
N PRO A 142 -10.42 5.07 6.44
CA PRO A 142 -11.70 4.39 6.33
C PRO A 142 -12.69 4.91 7.36
N ALA A 143 -13.97 4.84 7.02
CA ALA A 143 -15.08 5.14 7.91
C ALA A 143 -16.03 3.95 7.97
N ALA A 144 -16.52 3.63 9.17
CA ALA A 144 -17.50 2.57 9.37
C ALA A 144 -18.87 2.90 8.73
N SER A 145 -19.16 4.18 8.59
CA SER A 145 -20.32 4.68 7.86
C SER A 145 -19.96 5.96 7.11
N GLY A 146 -20.43 6.09 5.88
CA GLY A 146 -20.16 7.26 5.04
C GLY A 146 -18.90 7.17 4.20
N PRO A 147 -18.53 8.25 3.52
CA PRO A 147 -17.39 8.27 2.62
C PRO A 147 -16.06 8.20 3.38
N TRP A 148 -15.09 7.51 2.80
CA TRP A 148 -13.71 7.55 3.26
C TRP A 148 -13.11 8.94 3.02
N THR A 149 -12.13 9.33 3.82
CA THR A 149 -11.46 10.63 3.69
C THR A 149 -9.99 10.45 3.27
N THR A 150 -9.47 11.47 2.59
CA THR A 150 -8.03 11.54 2.31
C THR A 150 -7.28 12.04 3.53
N ASN A 151 -6.04 11.54 3.69
CA ASN A 151 -5.14 12.00 4.72
C ASN A 151 -3.96 12.79 4.08
N SER A 152 -3.24 13.54 4.88
CA SER A 152 -2.17 14.42 4.40
C SER A 152 -0.91 13.72 3.87
N THR A 153 -0.87 12.39 3.88
CA THR A 153 0.29 11.63 3.40
C THR A 153 0.18 11.41 1.88
N PRO A 154 1.01 12.05 1.05
CA PRO A 154 0.92 11.94 -0.40
C PRO A 154 1.58 10.65 -0.90
N LEU A 155 0.85 9.54 -0.87
CA LEU A 155 1.28 8.31 -1.54
C LEU A 155 0.89 8.35 -3.03
N PHE A 156 1.70 7.77 -3.89
CA PHE A 156 1.46 7.67 -5.34
C PHE A 156 1.19 9.02 -6.02
N GLY A 157 1.71 10.14 -5.47
CA GLY A 157 1.43 11.49 -5.98
C GLY A 157 -0.06 11.88 -5.92
N ASN A 158 -0.80 11.42 -4.92
CA ASN A 158 -2.25 11.61 -4.75
C ASN A 158 -3.11 11.05 -5.90
N ARG A 159 -2.64 10.03 -6.63
CA ARG A 159 -3.35 9.48 -7.79
C ARG A 159 -4.26 8.30 -7.46
N GLY A 160 -4.17 7.75 -6.26
CA GLY A 160 -5.00 6.62 -5.87
C GLY A 160 -4.63 6.04 -4.51
N PHE A 161 -5.32 4.97 -4.15
CA PHE A 161 -5.09 4.18 -2.95
C PHE A 161 -5.37 2.71 -3.23
N VAL A 162 -4.88 1.84 -2.36
CA VAL A 162 -5.06 0.40 -2.50
C VAL A 162 -5.79 -0.13 -1.28
N VAL A 163 -6.74 -1.02 -1.52
CA VAL A 163 -7.49 -1.75 -0.49
C VAL A 163 -7.39 -3.24 -0.76
N PHE A 164 -7.23 -4.01 0.29
CA PHE A 164 -7.22 -5.47 0.24
C PHE A 164 -8.20 -6.03 1.27
N ARG A 165 -9.04 -6.98 0.86
CA ARG A 165 -10.10 -7.53 1.71
C ARG A 165 -9.72 -8.90 2.28
N LYS A 166 -10.40 -9.29 3.34
CA LYS A 166 -10.23 -10.60 3.98
C LYS A 166 -10.43 -11.76 3.01
N GLY A 167 -11.34 -11.62 2.06
CA GLY A 167 -11.61 -12.64 1.03
C GLY A 167 -10.48 -12.87 0.01
N GLY A 168 -9.38 -12.12 0.09
CA GLY A 168 -8.21 -12.30 -0.79
C GLY A 168 -8.25 -11.46 -2.06
N ASP A 169 -9.23 -10.60 -2.22
CA ASP A 169 -9.33 -9.67 -3.33
C ASP A 169 -8.75 -8.30 -2.96
N GLY A 170 -7.97 -7.76 -3.85
CA GLY A 170 -7.38 -6.43 -3.70
C GLY A 170 -7.65 -5.56 -4.91
N SER A 171 -7.85 -4.28 -4.68
CA SER A 171 -8.20 -3.33 -5.72
C SER A 171 -7.48 -2.00 -5.55
N VAL A 172 -7.17 -1.37 -6.69
CA VAL A 172 -6.61 -0.03 -6.77
C VAL A 172 -7.73 0.94 -7.11
N TYR A 173 -7.86 1.99 -6.33
CA TYR A 173 -8.89 3.02 -6.48
C TYR A 173 -8.27 4.38 -6.80
N LEU A 174 -8.97 5.18 -7.59
CA LEU A 174 -8.54 6.52 -7.98
C LEU A 174 -9.02 7.58 -6.98
N LEU A 175 -8.14 8.50 -6.61
CA LEU A 175 -8.49 9.69 -5.82
C LEU A 175 -8.89 10.86 -6.74
N PRO A 176 -9.82 11.71 -6.31
CA PRO A 176 -10.73 11.61 -5.15
C PRO A 176 -12.04 10.86 -5.47
N ARG A 177 -12.25 10.46 -6.72
CA ARG A 177 -13.55 10.00 -7.26
C ARG A 177 -14.16 8.79 -6.55
N GLN A 178 -13.34 7.90 -6.02
CA GLN A 178 -13.82 6.60 -5.50
C GLN A 178 -13.90 6.55 -3.97
N LEU A 179 -13.65 7.63 -3.27
CA LEU A 179 -13.79 7.70 -1.81
C LEU A 179 -15.25 7.53 -1.34
N THR A 180 -16.21 7.92 -2.19
CA THR A 180 -17.65 7.84 -1.91
C THR A 180 -18.26 6.50 -2.31
N ALA A 181 -17.53 5.66 -3.02
CA ALA A 181 -18.01 4.36 -3.50
C ALA A 181 -17.89 3.28 -2.39
N THR A 182 -18.54 3.51 -1.26
CA THR A 182 -18.46 2.64 -0.07
C THR A 182 -18.79 1.18 -0.37
N ASN A 183 -19.70 0.91 -1.28
CA ASN A 183 -20.07 -0.45 -1.72
C ASN A 183 -18.94 -1.19 -2.43
N LEU A 184 -17.97 -0.46 -3.02
CA LEU A 184 -16.84 -1.05 -3.74
C LEU A 184 -15.60 -1.19 -2.84
N LEU A 185 -15.49 -0.37 -1.79
CA LEU A 185 -14.30 -0.35 -0.93
C LEU A 185 -14.25 -1.55 0.02
N GLY A 186 -15.38 -2.07 0.40
CA GLY A 186 -15.53 -3.13 1.38
C GLY A 186 -16.13 -2.62 2.68
N THR A 187 -16.48 -3.54 3.55
CA THR A 187 -17.06 -3.24 4.86
C THR A 187 -15.97 -2.97 5.90
N VAL A 188 -16.23 -2.02 6.78
CA VAL A 188 -15.39 -1.73 7.94
C VAL A 188 -16.32 -1.41 9.09
N THR A 189 -16.15 -2.09 10.22
CA THR A 189 -16.90 -1.77 11.44
C THR A 189 -16.08 -0.87 12.35
N SER A 190 -16.72 -0.18 13.27
CA SER A 190 -16.01 0.65 14.26
C SER A 190 -15.07 -0.17 15.15
N SER A 191 -15.40 -1.43 15.44
CA SER A 191 -14.53 -2.35 16.18
C SER A 191 -13.26 -2.71 15.41
N ASN A 192 -13.36 -2.88 14.07
CA ASN A 192 -12.19 -3.17 13.23
C ASN A 192 -11.20 -1.99 13.17
N LEU A 193 -11.68 -0.74 13.28
CA LEU A 193 -10.86 0.47 13.20
C LEU A 193 -10.07 0.78 14.48
N VAL A 194 -10.37 0.14 15.58
CA VAL A 194 -9.65 0.30 16.87
C VAL A 194 -8.26 -0.36 16.86
N PHE A 195 -7.89 -1.01 15.78
CA PHE A 195 -6.59 -1.64 15.60
C PHE A 195 -5.53 -0.57 15.22
N PRO A 196 -4.78 -0.01 16.17
CA PRO A 196 -3.87 1.11 15.97
C PRO A 196 -2.59 0.75 15.22
#